data_4dd0c6dee1516679b55b1a6d8bb4987c
#
_entry.id   4dd0c6dee1516679b55b1a6d8bb4987c
#
_cell.length_a   1.000
_cell.length_b   1.000
_cell.length_c   1.000
_cell.angle_alpha   90.00
_cell.angle_beta   90.00
_cell.angle_gamma   90.00
#
_symmetry.space_group_name_H-M   'P 1'
#
loop_
_entity.id
_entity.type
_entity.pdbx_description
1 polymer ?
#
loop_
_entity_poly.entity_id
_entity_poly.type
_entity_poly.pdbx_seq_one_letter_code
_entity_poly.pdbx_strand_id
1 'polypeptide(L)'
;MPDDSFKEFVLDQLSALPDVHAKAMFGAHGLYSGGRFFGILDEGRLFFKTDAQSQADYTARGMPPFTYEMKGRVMTMGYHEVPPDVLENREELVAWAHRAIQIAAHSKKSQKSSRPNRVPRKSVRL
;
A
#
# COMPACT_ATOMS: atom_id res chain seq x y z
N MET A 1 15.49 -5.47 18.56
CA MET A 1 15.29 -6.45 17.51
C MET A 1 13.88 -6.38 16.94
N PRO A 2 13.74 -6.32 15.64
CA PRO A 2 12.41 -6.28 15.06
C PRO A 2 11.62 -7.54 15.40
N ASP A 3 10.37 -7.33 15.68
CA ASP A 3 9.48 -8.42 16.03
C ASP A 3 8.73 -8.85 14.78
N ASP A 4 9.01 -10.04 14.30
CA ASP A 4 8.39 -10.57 13.11
C ASP A 4 6.98 -11.09 13.34
N SER A 5 6.53 -11.11 14.59
CA SER A 5 5.21 -11.67 14.88
C SER A 5 4.09 -10.86 14.21
N PHE A 6 4.23 -9.54 14.12
CA PHE A 6 3.23 -8.74 13.43
C PHE A 6 3.22 -9.05 11.94
N LYS A 7 4.41 -9.18 11.34
CA LYS A 7 4.50 -9.54 9.92
C LYS A 7 3.83 -10.88 9.67
N GLU A 8 4.10 -11.87 10.54
CA GLU A 8 3.51 -13.19 10.36
C GLU A 8 2.01 -13.17 10.56
N PHE A 9 1.54 -12.34 11.50
CA PHE A 9 0.11 -12.18 11.70
C PHE A 9 -0.56 -11.64 10.43
N VAL A 10 0.02 -10.61 9.84
CA VAL A 10 -0.55 -9.99 8.65
C VAL A 10 -0.55 -10.99 7.49
N LEU A 11 0.56 -11.69 7.28
CA LEU A 11 0.64 -12.67 6.20
C LEU A 11 -0.38 -13.79 6.38
N ASP A 12 -0.61 -14.20 7.62
CA ASP A 12 -1.62 -15.20 7.90
C ASP A 12 -3.02 -14.68 7.61
N GLN A 13 -3.31 -13.44 8.00
CA GLN A 13 -4.59 -12.83 7.72
C GLN A 13 -4.85 -12.70 6.21
N LEU A 14 -3.79 -12.54 5.42
CA LEU A 14 -3.90 -12.37 3.98
C LEU A 14 -3.66 -13.65 3.21
N SER A 15 -3.68 -14.79 3.88
CA SER A 15 -3.33 -16.07 3.25
C SER A 15 -4.29 -16.47 2.12
N ALA A 16 -5.48 -15.88 2.08
CA ALA A 16 -6.43 -16.15 0.98
C ALA A 16 -6.03 -15.48 -0.33
N LEU A 17 -5.12 -14.51 -0.28
CA LEU A 17 -4.64 -13.85 -1.48
C LEU A 17 -3.58 -14.68 -2.18
N PRO A 18 -3.51 -14.63 -3.53
CA PRO A 18 -2.52 -15.42 -4.24
C PRO A 18 -1.11 -14.84 -4.08
N ASP A 19 -0.17 -15.72 -3.84
CA ASP A 19 1.27 -15.39 -3.88
C ASP A 19 1.59 -14.13 -3.06
N VAL A 20 1.14 -14.11 -1.80
CA VAL A 20 1.43 -12.99 -0.90
C VAL A 20 2.75 -13.23 -0.20
N HIS A 21 3.62 -12.23 -0.23
CA HIS A 21 4.88 -12.31 0.49
C HIS A 21 5.39 -10.92 0.86
N ALA A 22 6.33 -10.88 1.79
CA ALA A 22 6.91 -9.63 2.27
C ALA A 22 8.39 -9.59 1.91
N LYS A 23 8.86 -8.40 1.54
CA LYS A 23 10.29 -8.19 1.26
C LYS A 23 10.78 -7.02 2.08
N ALA A 24 11.95 -7.18 2.70
CA ALA A 24 12.55 -6.10 3.46
C ALA A 24 12.93 -4.95 2.53
N MET A 25 12.67 -3.72 2.98
CA MET A 25 13.07 -2.53 2.23
C MET A 25 13.11 -1.32 3.15
N PHE A 26 14.23 -0.62 3.15
CA PHE A 26 14.39 0.65 3.87
C PHE A 26 13.95 0.57 5.34
N GLY A 27 14.26 -0.54 6.01
CA GLY A 27 13.89 -0.71 7.41
C GLY A 27 12.45 -1.14 7.64
N ALA A 28 11.68 -1.27 6.58
CA ALA A 28 10.29 -1.75 6.64
C ALA A 28 10.18 -2.99 5.79
N HIS A 29 8.96 -3.41 5.50
CA HIS A 29 8.71 -4.52 4.59
C HIS A 29 7.66 -4.10 3.58
N GLY A 30 7.89 -4.43 2.32
CA GLY A 30 6.89 -4.25 1.28
C GLY A 30 6.07 -5.53 1.13
N LEU A 31 4.78 -5.37 0.95
CA LEU A 31 3.87 -6.51 0.72
C LEU A 31 3.57 -6.63 -0.76
N TYR A 32 3.68 -7.84 -1.27
CA TYR A 32 3.47 -8.13 -2.69
C TYR A 32 2.46 -9.25 -2.86
N SER A 33 1.67 -9.16 -3.91
CA SER A 33 0.79 -10.25 -4.32
C SER A 33 0.93 -10.41 -5.82
N GLY A 34 1.43 -11.57 -6.25
CA GLY A 34 1.69 -11.80 -7.65
C GLY A 34 2.64 -10.78 -8.26
N GLY A 35 3.62 -10.33 -7.48
CA GLY A 35 4.60 -9.36 -7.95
C GLY A 35 4.16 -7.91 -7.86
N ARG A 36 2.93 -7.65 -7.41
CA ARG A 36 2.43 -6.27 -7.28
C ARG A 36 2.63 -5.78 -5.86
N PHE A 37 3.30 -4.66 -5.73
CA PHE A 37 3.56 -4.02 -4.45
C PHE A 37 2.32 -3.27 -4.01
N PHE A 38 1.65 -3.75 -2.94
CA PHE A 38 0.37 -3.17 -2.55
C PHE A 38 0.31 -2.71 -1.10
N GLY A 39 1.31 -2.98 -0.29
CA GLY A 39 1.25 -2.60 1.11
C GLY A 39 2.61 -2.44 1.74
N ILE A 40 2.63 -1.85 2.92
CA ILE A 40 3.86 -1.60 3.68
C ILE A 40 3.63 -2.02 5.12
N LEU A 41 4.61 -2.73 5.68
CA LEU A 41 4.67 -3.02 7.11
C LEU A 41 5.80 -2.20 7.71
N ASP A 42 5.49 -1.38 8.70
CA ASP A 42 6.48 -0.53 9.33
C ASP A 42 6.15 -0.35 10.80
N GLU A 43 7.06 -0.78 11.66
CA GLU A 43 6.96 -0.59 13.11
C GLU A 43 5.61 -1.05 13.68
N GLY A 44 5.19 -2.24 13.30
CA GLY A 44 3.94 -2.81 13.82
C GLY A 44 2.68 -2.17 13.25
N ARG A 45 2.80 -1.50 12.11
CA ARG A 45 1.68 -0.87 11.43
C ARG A 45 1.60 -1.37 10.01
N LEU A 46 0.38 -1.48 9.50
CA LEU A 46 0.13 -1.95 8.14
C LEU A 46 -0.50 -0.83 7.34
N PHE A 47 0.06 -0.57 6.16
CA PHE A 47 -0.45 0.46 5.24
C PHE A 47 -0.79 -0.20 3.92
N PHE A 48 -1.89 0.23 3.31
CA PHE A 48 -2.29 -0.26 1.98
C PHE A 48 -2.25 0.88 0.98
N LYS A 49 -1.98 0.53 -0.27
CA LYS A 49 -1.94 1.50 -1.36
C LYS A 49 -3.32 2.09 -1.60
N THR A 50 -3.37 3.40 -1.81
CA THR A 50 -4.62 4.12 -2.01
C THR A 50 -4.57 4.95 -3.28
N ASP A 51 -5.76 5.27 -3.80
CA ASP A 51 -5.93 6.30 -4.83
C ASP A 51 -6.84 7.38 -4.25
N ALA A 52 -7.17 8.39 -5.06
CA ALA A 52 -7.97 9.50 -4.56
C ALA A 52 -9.31 9.04 -4.01
N GLN A 53 -9.89 8.03 -4.62
CA GLN A 53 -11.19 7.53 -4.20
C GLN A 53 -11.12 6.71 -2.92
N SER A 54 -10.17 5.79 -2.83
CA SER A 54 -10.08 4.93 -1.66
C SER A 54 -9.53 5.67 -0.44
N GLN A 55 -8.75 6.72 -0.66
CA GLN A 55 -8.26 7.56 0.42
C GLN A 55 -9.37 8.02 1.35
N ALA A 56 -10.53 8.34 0.77
CA ALA A 56 -11.65 8.84 1.55
C ALA A 56 -12.10 7.85 2.62
N ASP A 57 -12.04 6.56 2.33
CA ASP A 57 -12.43 5.55 3.31
C ASP A 57 -11.49 5.50 4.49
N TYR A 58 -10.20 5.73 4.23
CA TYR A 58 -9.20 5.73 5.31
C TYR A 58 -9.29 7.01 6.13
N THR A 59 -9.40 8.16 5.46
CA THR A 59 -9.46 9.43 6.19
C THR A 59 -10.74 9.57 6.99
N ALA A 60 -11.84 9.00 6.51
CA ALA A 60 -13.10 9.00 7.26
C ALA A 60 -12.97 8.26 8.58
N ARG A 61 -12.01 7.35 8.69
CA ARG A 61 -11.74 6.61 9.92
C ARG A 61 -10.56 7.19 10.69
N GLY A 62 -10.04 8.33 10.27
CA GLY A 62 -8.93 8.98 10.96
C GLY A 62 -7.59 8.32 10.73
N MET A 63 -7.43 7.53 9.68
CA MET A 63 -6.18 6.81 9.45
C MET A 63 -5.20 7.67 8.67
N PRO A 64 -3.96 7.80 9.17
CA PRO A 64 -2.98 8.69 8.54
C PRO A 64 -2.33 8.05 7.32
N PRO A 65 -1.77 8.89 6.43
CA PRO A 65 -0.98 8.38 5.32
C PRO A 65 0.39 7.92 5.79
N PHE A 66 1.03 7.08 4.98
CA PHE A 66 2.39 6.69 5.24
C PHE A 66 3.32 7.84 4.85
N THR A 67 4.21 8.20 5.76
CA THR A 67 5.18 9.25 5.49
C THR A 67 6.59 8.71 5.72
N TYR A 68 7.55 9.30 5.05
CA TYR A 68 8.94 8.96 5.26
C TYR A 68 9.77 10.22 5.10
N GLU A 69 10.95 10.20 5.67
CA GLU A 69 11.84 11.36 5.62
C GLU A 69 12.93 11.14 4.58
N MET A 70 13.13 12.13 3.74
CA MET A 70 14.18 12.08 2.73
C MET A 70 14.81 13.45 2.63
N LYS A 71 16.11 13.52 2.89
CA LYS A 71 16.90 14.77 2.81
C LYS A 71 16.27 15.88 3.67
N GLY A 72 15.84 15.51 4.87
CA GLY A 72 15.28 16.47 5.81
C GLY A 72 13.86 16.90 5.52
N ARG A 73 13.21 16.28 4.55
CA ARG A 73 11.83 16.61 4.20
C ARG A 73 10.92 15.42 4.45
N VAL A 74 9.73 15.70 4.93
CA VAL A 74 8.72 14.66 5.13
C VAL A 74 7.95 14.48 3.84
N MET A 75 7.99 13.27 3.30
CA MET A 75 7.31 12.92 2.06
C MET A 75 6.13 12.01 2.35
N THR A 76 5.08 12.13 1.57
CA THR A 76 3.88 11.30 1.70
C THR A 76 3.78 10.36 0.51
N MET A 77 3.57 9.09 0.80
CA MET A 77 3.29 8.12 -0.26
C MET A 77 1.79 7.89 -0.34
N GLY A 78 1.33 7.35 -1.45
CA GLY A 78 -0.08 7.04 -1.62
C GLY A 78 -0.49 5.76 -0.91
N TYR A 79 -0.19 5.68 0.37
CA TYR A 79 -0.52 4.56 1.24
C TYR A 79 -1.11 5.10 2.52
N HIS A 80 -2.08 4.40 3.09
CA HIS A 80 -2.70 4.81 4.36
C HIS A 80 -2.75 3.64 5.32
N GLU A 81 -2.69 3.94 6.60
CA GLU A 81 -2.72 2.92 7.63
C GLU A 81 -4.07 2.24 7.69
N VAL A 82 -4.05 0.90 7.79
CA VAL A 82 -5.26 0.10 7.88
C VAL A 82 -5.87 0.26 9.27
N PRO A 83 -7.18 0.52 9.38
CA PRO A 83 -7.80 0.64 10.70
C PRO A 83 -7.67 -0.65 11.51
N PRO A 84 -7.50 -0.53 12.83
CA PRO A 84 -7.31 -1.73 13.66
C PRO A 84 -8.45 -2.74 13.56
N ASP A 85 -9.68 -2.28 13.46
CA ASP A 85 -10.81 -3.20 13.37
C ASP A 85 -10.82 -3.97 12.06
N VAL A 86 -10.37 -3.33 10.97
CA VAL A 86 -10.21 -4.03 9.69
C VAL A 86 -9.07 -5.02 9.77
N LEU A 87 -7.97 -4.62 10.41
CA LEU A 87 -6.81 -5.49 10.55
C LEU A 87 -7.15 -6.80 11.25
N GLU A 88 -8.04 -6.75 12.22
CA GLU A 88 -8.41 -7.92 13.00
C GLU A 88 -9.53 -8.73 12.38
N ASN A 89 -10.15 -8.24 11.32
CA ASN A 89 -11.22 -8.94 10.62
C ASN A 89 -10.66 -9.47 9.30
N ARG A 90 -10.44 -10.79 9.27
CA ARG A 90 -9.76 -11.42 8.12
C ARG A 90 -10.48 -11.12 6.80
N GLU A 91 -11.80 -11.24 6.79
CA GLU A 91 -12.54 -11.04 5.55
C GLU A 91 -12.48 -9.60 5.07
N GLU A 92 -12.62 -8.65 5.99
CA GLU A 92 -12.50 -7.24 5.64
C GLU A 92 -11.11 -6.90 5.17
N LEU A 93 -10.11 -7.42 5.88
CA LEU A 93 -8.73 -7.12 5.52
C LEU A 93 -8.42 -7.61 4.11
N VAL A 94 -8.90 -8.81 3.76
CA VAL A 94 -8.69 -9.34 2.41
C VAL A 94 -9.38 -8.47 1.38
N ALA A 95 -10.60 -7.99 1.67
CA ALA A 95 -11.30 -7.12 0.73
C ALA A 95 -10.56 -5.80 0.51
N TRP A 96 -10.07 -5.21 1.59
CA TRP A 96 -9.30 -3.96 1.48
C TRP A 96 -7.98 -4.19 0.74
N ALA A 97 -7.36 -5.35 0.97
CA ALA A 97 -6.12 -5.69 0.27
C ALA A 97 -6.36 -5.89 -1.22
N HIS A 98 -7.46 -6.54 -1.59
CA HIS A 98 -7.81 -6.69 -3.01
C HIS A 98 -7.90 -5.33 -3.70
N ARG A 99 -8.53 -4.37 -3.04
CA ARG A 99 -8.64 -3.04 -3.59
C ARG A 99 -7.27 -2.41 -3.78
N ALA A 100 -6.38 -2.58 -2.78
CA ALA A 100 -5.03 -2.04 -2.87
C ALA A 100 -4.26 -2.68 -4.02
N ILE A 101 -4.43 -3.98 -4.22
CA ILE A 101 -3.76 -4.69 -5.30
C ILE A 101 -4.24 -4.17 -6.66
N GLN A 102 -5.53 -3.93 -6.79
CA GLN A 102 -6.07 -3.39 -8.03
C GLN A 102 -5.56 -1.99 -8.31
N ILE A 103 -5.46 -1.17 -7.27
CA ILE A 103 -4.90 0.17 -7.42
C ILE A 103 -3.44 0.09 -7.86
N ALA A 104 -2.68 -0.83 -7.27
CA ALA A 104 -1.28 -1.01 -7.64
C ALA A 104 -1.14 -1.42 -9.10
N ALA A 105 -2.04 -2.29 -9.58
CA ALA A 105 -2.00 -2.71 -10.97
C ALA A 105 -2.25 -1.54 -11.92
N HIS A 106 -3.21 -0.70 -11.59
CA HIS A 106 -3.52 0.47 -12.43
C HIS A 106 -2.41 1.50 -12.38
N SER A 107 -1.86 1.75 -11.20
CA SER A 107 -0.77 2.72 -11.06
C SER A 107 0.44 2.32 -11.90
N LYS A 108 0.77 1.03 -11.88
CA LYS A 108 1.89 0.56 -12.66
C LYS A 108 1.66 0.76 -14.14
N LYS A 109 0.45 0.51 -14.61
CA LYS A 109 0.09 0.76 -15.99
C LYS A 109 0.23 2.22 -16.35
N SER A 110 -0.30 3.10 -15.49
CA SER A 110 -0.23 4.53 -15.73
C SER A 110 1.20 5.01 -15.83
N GLN A 111 2.07 4.52 -14.98
CA GLN A 111 3.46 4.92 -14.98
C GLN A 111 4.16 4.52 -16.28
N LYS A 112 3.81 3.42 -16.82
CA LYS A 112 4.40 2.99 -18.08
C LYS A 112 3.98 3.87 -19.24
N SER A 113 2.76 4.34 -19.22
CA SER A 113 2.25 5.14 -20.33
C SER A 113 2.70 6.58 -20.26
N SER A 114 3.09 7.04 -19.14
CA SER A 114 3.50 8.41 -19.04
C SER A 114 4.96 8.55 -19.29
N ARG A 115 5.65 8.62 -19.56
CA ARG A 115 6.84 8.88 -19.41
C ARG A 115 7.37 9.72 -19.92
N PRO A 116 7.21 10.24 -19.56
CA PRO A 116 7.34 11.10 -19.72
C PRO A 116 7.16 11.72 -20.03
N ASN A 117 6.70 11.91 -19.57
CA ASN A 117 6.18 12.51 -19.87
C ASN A 117 5.87 13.00 -20.01
N ARG A 118 5.82 13.29 -20.00
CA ARG A 118 5.14 13.73 -20.24
C ARG A 118 4.56 14.09 -20.54
N VAL A 119 4.53 14.37 -20.38
CA VAL A 119 3.59 14.71 -20.79
C VAL A 119 2.89 14.77 -21.01
N PRO A 120 2.91 15.06 -20.95
CA PRO A 120 1.95 15.19 -21.30
C PRO A 120 1.29 15.08 -21.52
N ARG A 121 1.29 15.40 -21.30
CA ARG A 121 0.38 15.33 -21.62
C ARG A 121 -0.21 15.16 -21.80
N LYS A 122 -0.04 15.51 -21.70
CA LYS A 122 -0.84 15.34 -22.00
C LYS A 122 -1.28 15.08 -22.32
N SER A 123 -0.78 15.39 -22.18
CA SER A 123 -1.38 15.21 -22.60
C SER A 123 -1.78 14.91 -22.92
N VAL A 124 -1.53 15.24 -22.83
CA VAL A 124 -2.09 15.10 -23.28
C VAL A 124 -2.41 14.80 -23.67
N ARG A 125 -2.26 15.19 -23.68
CA ARG A 125 -2.73 14.94 -24.07
C ARG A 125 -3.00 14.74 -24.34
N LEU A 126 -2.65 15.16 -24.34
CA LEU A 126 -3.04 14.97 -24.56
C LEU A 126 -3.23 14.68 -24.79
#